data_1f8cf44367825b34965fa834ecb88b03
#
_entry.id   1f8cf44367825b34965fa834ecb88b03
#
_cell.length_a   1.000
_cell.length_b   1.000
_cell.length_c   1.000
_cell.angle_alpha   90.00
_cell.angle_beta   90.00
_cell.angle_gamma   90.00
#
_symmetry.space_group_name_H-M   'P 1'
#
loop_
_entity.id
_entity.type
_entity.pdbx_description
1 polymer ?
#
loop_
_entity_poly.entity_id
_entity_poly.type
_entity_poly.pdbx_seq_one_letter_code
_entity_poly.pdbx_strand_id
1 'polypeptide(L)'
;VVPISVVQISSEEGGIVTEKVVDEGAHVGKGDIIVKLSNSNLDLEILNAESELAEKQDMLRNTQISMEQDRLNNSNEALSLSQDVITKRRAYQHQEALHKEQLNSREEYLKAKEDYDLAMKKHALINQRLKKDAQLRHSQVNQMNDNLEAMQRNVQLVRQRKEKLNIRSTISGEIGLLDVELGQSISPGQKIGVINDLSDYKVQAQVDEHYIDRVKPGLTATFDQNGKHYLLQVRKVYPEVRDGRFRI
;
A
#
# COMPACT_ATOMS: atom_id res chain seq x y z
N VAL A 1 28.88 17.20 31.18
CA VAL A 1 27.55 16.61 31.20
C VAL A 1 27.07 16.57 29.74
N VAL A 2 26.56 15.45 29.29
CA VAL A 2 26.07 15.27 27.95
C VAL A 2 24.69 14.58 28.00
N PRO A 3 23.82 14.76 27.01
CA PRO A 3 22.56 14.03 26.93
C PRO A 3 22.78 12.52 26.93
N ILE A 4 21.86 11.77 27.50
CA ILE A 4 22.00 10.31 27.55
C ILE A 4 21.91 9.68 26.17
N SER A 5 21.06 10.25 25.30
CA SER A 5 20.82 9.79 23.95
C SER A 5 20.85 10.96 22.96
N VAL A 6 21.43 10.68 21.79
CA VAL A 6 21.46 11.60 20.66
C VAL A 6 20.96 10.83 19.45
N VAL A 7 19.86 11.30 18.85
CA VAL A 7 19.26 10.67 17.68
C VAL A 7 19.60 11.48 16.43
N GLN A 8 20.08 10.80 15.40
CA GLN A 8 20.36 11.42 14.12
C GLN A 8 19.05 11.68 13.35
N ILE A 9 18.95 12.85 12.73
CA ILE A 9 17.92 13.19 11.79
C ILE A 9 18.51 12.95 10.39
N SER A 10 17.88 12.08 9.63
CA SER A 10 18.24 11.84 8.23
C SER A 10 17.00 11.89 7.35
N SER A 11 17.17 12.29 6.09
CA SER A 11 16.09 12.29 5.11
C SER A 11 15.85 10.86 4.58
N GLU A 12 14.61 10.42 4.52
CA GLU A 12 14.26 9.15 3.88
C GLU A 12 14.11 9.30 2.36
N GLU A 13 13.65 10.46 1.89
CA GLU A 13 13.48 10.80 0.47
C GLU A 13 14.35 12.00 0.10
N GLY A 14 14.75 12.07 -1.18
CA GLY A 14 15.52 13.20 -1.71
C GLY A 14 14.61 14.36 -2.12
N GLY A 15 15.13 15.58 -2.02
CA GLY A 15 14.40 16.78 -2.42
C GLY A 15 15.17 18.07 -2.17
N ILE A 16 14.55 19.19 -2.48
CA ILE A 16 15.07 20.54 -2.23
C ILE A 16 14.41 21.08 -0.97
N VAL A 17 15.18 21.64 -0.05
CA VAL A 17 14.68 22.26 1.18
C VAL A 17 13.86 23.50 0.82
N THR A 18 12.57 23.45 1.14
CA THR A 18 11.64 24.59 0.91
C THR A 18 11.37 25.37 2.18
N GLU A 19 11.44 24.72 3.33
CA GLU A 19 11.15 25.36 4.62
C GLU A 19 11.92 24.68 5.74
N LYS A 20 12.56 25.48 6.56
CA LYS A 20 13.12 25.08 7.86
C LYS A 20 12.12 25.53 8.94
N VAL A 21 11.36 24.57 9.48
CA VAL A 21 10.23 24.86 10.39
C VAL A 21 10.73 25.17 11.80
N VAL A 22 11.86 24.57 12.19
CA VAL A 22 12.48 24.76 13.52
C VAL A 22 13.96 25.08 13.37
N ASP A 23 14.51 25.83 14.31
CA ASP A 23 15.91 26.18 14.38
C ASP A 23 16.66 25.33 15.43
N GLU A 24 18.00 25.40 15.41
CA GLU A 24 18.86 24.81 16.41
C GLU A 24 18.52 25.33 17.82
N GLY A 25 18.53 24.47 18.81
CA GLY A 25 18.12 24.78 20.19
C GLY A 25 16.61 24.76 20.43
N ALA A 26 15.79 24.57 19.41
CA ALA A 26 14.34 24.49 19.58
C ALA A 26 13.91 23.15 20.18
N HIS A 27 12.90 23.18 21.05
CA HIS A 27 12.27 21.99 21.59
C HIS A 27 11.25 21.44 20.60
N VAL A 28 11.29 20.14 20.33
CA VAL A 28 10.39 19.43 19.43
C VAL A 28 9.76 18.23 20.12
N GLY A 29 8.50 17.99 19.82
CA GLY A 29 7.78 16.77 20.17
C GLY A 29 7.99 15.66 19.12
N LYS A 30 7.76 14.42 19.51
CA LYS A 30 7.74 13.30 18.56
C LYS A 30 6.66 13.52 17.49
N GLY A 31 7.05 13.50 16.23
CA GLY A 31 6.18 13.71 15.06
C GLY A 31 6.17 15.15 14.53
N ASP A 32 6.74 16.12 15.24
CA ASP A 32 6.83 17.50 14.78
C ASP A 32 7.67 17.60 13.51
N ILE A 33 7.26 18.45 12.58
CA ILE A 33 7.98 18.70 11.34
C ILE A 33 9.19 19.60 11.65
N ILE A 34 10.36 19.16 11.19
CA ILE A 34 11.63 19.89 11.36
C ILE A 34 11.97 20.63 10.07
N VAL A 35 11.93 19.91 8.93
CA VAL A 35 12.27 20.44 7.61
C VAL A 35 11.24 19.91 6.61
N LYS A 36 10.86 20.77 5.63
CA LYS A 36 10.06 20.37 4.48
C LYS A 36 10.91 20.38 3.22
N LEU A 37 10.78 19.30 2.46
CA LEU A 37 11.40 19.16 1.15
C LEU A 37 10.34 19.23 0.04
N SER A 38 10.76 19.62 -1.16
CA SER A 38 9.98 19.45 -2.39
C SER A 38 10.70 18.51 -3.35
N ASN A 39 9.92 17.72 -4.08
CA ASN A 39 10.44 16.84 -5.11
C ASN A 39 9.44 16.75 -6.27
N SER A 40 9.71 17.51 -7.34
CA SER A 40 8.83 17.59 -8.52
C SER A 40 8.73 16.25 -9.26
N ASN A 41 9.77 15.41 -9.23
CA ASN A 41 9.72 14.09 -9.85
C ASN A 41 8.73 13.18 -9.12
N LEU A 42 8.69 13.25 -7.79
CA LEU A 42 7.73 12.50 -6.99
C LEU A 42 6.29 13.00 -7.19
N ASP A 43 6.10 14.31 -7.37
CA ASP A 43 4.78 14.90 -7.70
C ASP A 43 4.30 14.38 -9.08
N LEU A 44 5.18 14.30 -10.08
CA LEU A 44 4.87 13.72 -11.38
C LEU A 44 4.59 12.20 -11.30
N GLU A 45 5.33 11.47 -10.47
CA GLU A 45 5.12 10.04 -10.24
C GLU A 45 3.72 9.79 -9.66
N ILE A 46 3.27 10.61 -8.70
CA ILE A 46 1.92 10.54 -8.13
C ILE A 46 0.87 10.81 -9.21
N LEU A 47 1.03 11.90 -9.97
CA LEU A 47 0.08 12.28 -11.02
C LEU A 47 -0.06 11.17 -12.07
N ASN A 48 1.04 10.58 -12.49
CA ASN A 48 1.04 9.47 -13.45
C ASN A 48 0.34 8.24 -12.88
N ALA A 49 0.63 7.85 -11.64
CA ALA A 49 0.01 6.70 -10.98
C ALA A 49 -1.51 6.91 -10.79
N GLU A 50 -1.95 8.12 -10.44
CA GLU A 50 -3.36 8.49 -10.31
C GLU A 50 -4.08 8.48 -11.66
N SER A 51 -3.43 8.99 -12.72
CA SER A 51 -3.97 8.99 -14.09
C SER A 51 -4.15 7.57 -14.63
N GLU A 52 -3.15 6.71 -14.41
CA GLU A 52 -3.22 5.30 -14.82
C GLU A 52 -4.33 4.56 -14.06
N LEU A 53 -4.49 4.80 -12.76
CA LEU A 53 -5.58 4.25 -11.97
C LEU A 53 -6.95 4.68 -12.52
N ALA A 54 -7.12 5.97 -12.83
CA ALA A 54 -8.37 6.51 -13.39
C ALA A 54 -8.69 5.87 -14.75
N GLU A 55 -7.70 5.76 -15.64
CA GLU A 55 -7.86 5.09 -16.95
C GLU A 55 -8.35 3.65 -16.80
N LYS A 56 -7.76 2.89 -15.88
CA LYS A 56 -8.16 1.50 -15.65
C LYS A 56 -9.53 1.36 -15.01
N GLN A 57 -9.93 2.31 -14.16
CA GLN A 57 -11.30 2.37 -13.61
C GLN A 57 -12.32 2.60 -14.70
N ASP A 58 -12.05 3.51 -15.64
CA ASP A 58 -12.94 3.77 -16.77
C ASP A 58 -12.99 2.59 -17.73
N MET A 59 -11.87 1.92 -17.97
CA MET A 59 -11.83 0.69 -18.75
C MET A 59 -12.67 -0.42 -18.13
N LEU A 60 -12.59 -0.62 -16.81
CA LEU A 60 -13.43 -1.59 -16.10
C LEU A 60 -14.92 -1.26 -16.27
N ARG A 61 -15.30 0.01 -16.07
CA ARG A 61 -16.69 0.47 -16.24
C ARG A 61 -17.20 0.18 -17.63
N ASN A 62 -16.44 0.55 -18.67
CA ASN A 62 -16.83 0.31 -20.06
C ASN A 62 -16.95 -1.19 -20.37
N THR A 63 -16.03 -2.00 -19.85
CA THR A 63 -16.08 -3.45 -19.97
C THR A 63 -17.32 -4.03 -19.31
N GLN A 64 -17.67 -3.58 -18.11
CA GLN A 64 -18.89 -4.01 -17.40
C GLN A 64 -20.16 -3.66 -18.18
N ILE A 65 -20.23 -2.45 -18.76
CA ILE A 65 -21.38 -2.03 -19.61
C ILE A 65 -21.50 -2.93 -20.83
N SER A 66 -20.40 -3.20 -21.55
CA SER A 66 -20.41 -4.10 -22.71
C SER A 66 -20.86 -5.51 -22.33
N MET A 67 -20.32 -6.05 -21.23
CA MET A 67 -20.70 -7.37 -20.73
C MET A 67 -22.16 -7.46 -20.35
N GLU A 68 -22.75 -6.38 -19.82
CA GLU A 68 -24.18 -6.35 -19.49
C GLU A 68 -25.05 -6.31 -20.76
N GLN A 69 -24.64 -5.56 -21.78
CA GLN A 69 -25.32 -5.57 -23.08
C GLN A 69 -25.31 -6.96 -23.71
N ASP A 70 -24.16 -7.64 -23.69
CA ASP A 70 -24.03 -9.01 -24.20
C ASP A 70 -24.90 -9.99 -23.41
N ARG A 71 -24.96 -9.82 -22.08
CA ARG A 71 -25.85 -10.63 -21.22
C ARG A 71 -27.30 -10.48 -21.60
N LEU A 72 -27.74 -9.23 -21.81
CA LEU A 72 -29.14 -8.95 -22.21
C LEU A 72 -29.47 -9.54 -23.58
N ASN A 73 -28.54 -9.41 -24.56
CA ASN A 73 -28.73 -9.97 -25.88
C ASN A 73 -28.83 -11.52 -25.85
N ASN A 74 -27.92 -12.17 -25.13
CA ASN A 74 -27.94 -13.62 -24.94
C ASN A 74 -29.19 -14.11 -24.19
N SER A 75 -29.67 -13.31 -23.20
CA SER A 75 -30.90 -13.61 -22.47
C SER A 75 -32.12 -13.53 -23.36
N ASN A 76 -32.21 -12.53 -24.26
CA ASN A 76 -33.28 -12.38 -25.22
C ASN A 76 -33.30 -13.55 -26.24
N GLU A 77 -32.11 -13.97 -26.73
CA GLU A 77 -31.96 -15.14 -27.58
C GLU A 77 -32.45 -16.42 -26.86
N ALA A 78 -32.08 -16.62 -25.61
CA ALA A 78 -32.52 -17.76 -24.81
C ALA A 78 -34.03 -17.78 -24.60
N LEU A 79 -34.64 -16.62 -24.38
CA LEU A 79 -36.10 -16.50 -24.26
C LEU A 79 -36.80 -16.86 -25.55
N SER A 80 -36.32 -16.37 -26.71
CA SER A 80 -36.84 -16.71 -28.04
C SER A 80 -36.77 -18.22 -28.33
N LEU A 81 -35.62 -18.84 -28.03
CA LEU A 81 -35.43 -20.28 -28.19
C LEU A 81 -36.31 -21.11 -27.25
N SER A 82 -36.57 -20.59 -26.03
CA SER A 82 -37.50 -21.22 -25.09
C SER A 82 -38.94 -21.23 -25.63
N GLN A 83 -39.38 -20.12 -26.27
CA GLN A 83 -40.69 -20.04 -26.91
C GLN A 83 -40.81 -20.98 -28.13
N ASP A 84 -39.73 -21.10 -28.94
CA ASP A 84 -39.68 -22.03 -30.04
C ASP A 84 -39.82 -23.49 -29.54
N VAL A 85 -39.12 -23.88 -28.50
CA VAL A 85 -39.29 -25.19 -27.85
C VAL A 85 -40.75 -25.46 -27.46
N ILE A 86 -41.42 -24.50 -26.82
CA ILE A 86 -42.82 -24.63 -26.42
C ILE A 86 -43.72 -24.86 -27.65
N THR A 87 -43.51 -24.09 -28.71
CA THR A 87 -44.29 -24.16 -29.95
C THR A 87 -44.09 -25.51 -30.66
N LYS A 88 -42.84 -25.92 -30.83
CA LYS A 88 -42.48 -27.19 -31.48
C LYS A 88 -42.95 -28.41 -30.65
N ARG A 89 -42.86 -28.29 -29.32
CA ARG A 89 -43.40 -29.33 -28.40
C ARG A 89 -44.90 -29.54 -28.60
N ARG A 90 -45.69 -28.45 -28.71
CA ARG A 90 -47.14 -28.53 -28.91
C ARG A 90 -47.45 -29.18 -30.27
N ALA A 91 -46.72 -28.76 -31.33
CA ALA A 91 -46.87 -29.35 -32.65
C ALA A 91 -46.56 -30.85 -32.69
N TYR A 92 -45.45 -31.26 -32.05
CA TYR A 92 -45.08 -32.67 -31.88
C TYR A 92 -46.13 -33.46 -31.13
N GLN A 93 -46.62 -32.97 -29.99
CA GLN A 93 -47.65 -33.65 -29.20
C GLN A 93 -48.98 -33.81 -29.98
N HIS A 94 -49.33 -32.81 -30.80
CA HIS A 94 -50.53 -32.90 -31.68
C HIS A 94 -50.35 -33.98 -32.76
N GLN A 95 -49.20 -33.99 -33.45
CA GLN A 95 -48.92 -34.99 -34.48
C GLN A 95 -48.75 -36.41 -33.89
N GLU A 96 -48.24 -36.53 -32.68
CA GLU A 96 -48.15 -37.81 -31.97
C GLU A 96 -49.53 -38.37 -31.64
N ALA A 97 -50.48 -37.52 -31.21
CA ALA A 97 -51.88 -37.93 -30.94
C ALA A 97 -52.57 -38.41 -32.20
N LEU A 98 -52.47 -37.64 -33.33
CA LEU A 98 -53.01 -38.03 -34.61
C LEU A 98 -52.39 -39.33 -35.17
N HIS A 99 -51.11 -39.53 -34.94
CA HIS A 99 -50.41 -40.74 -35.38
C HIS A 99 -50.87 -42.00 -34.65
N LYS A 100 -51.15 -41.88 -33.35
CA LYS A 100 -51.71 -42.98 -32.56
C LYS A 100 -53.12 -43.38 -33.00
N GLU A 101 -53.87 -42.42 -33.57
CA GLU A 101 -55.21 -42.66 -34.15
C GLU A 101 -55.15 -43.00 -35.65
N GLN A 102 -53.95 -43.14 -36.25
CA GLN A 102 -53.69 -43.41 -37.68
C GLN A 102 -54.27 -42.34 -38.63
N LEU A 103 -54.38 -41.07 -38.15
CA LEU A 103 -54.96 -39.93 -38.88
C LEU A 103 -53.95 -39.06 -39.60
N ASN A 104 -52.64 -39.34 -39.46
CA ASN A 104 -51.56 -38.60 -40.15
C ASN A 104 -50.52 -39.57 -40.78
N SER A 105 -49.68 -39.02 -41.67
CA SER A 105 -48.55 -39.74 -42.27
C SER A 105 -47.40 -39.92 -41.27
N ARG A 106 -46.64 -40.99 -41.43
CA ARG A 106 -45.41 -41.24 -40.64
C ARG A 106 -44.38 -40.11 -40.87
N GLU A 107 -44.36 -39.51 -42.02
CA GLU A 107 -43.45 -38.42 -42.39
C GLU A 107 -43.77 -37.15 -41.62
N GLU A 108 -45.05 -36.75 -41.51
CA GLU A 108 -45.50 -35.59 -40.69
C GLU A 108 -45.18 -35.74 -39.22
N TYR A 109 -45.37 -36.95 -38.67
CA TYR A 109 -44.98 -37.25 -37.29
C TYR A 109 -43.46 -37.14 -37.08
N LEU A 110 -42.65 -37.76 -37.96
CA LEU A 110 -41.20 -37.70 -37.85
C LEU A 110 -40.65 -36.29 -37.97
N LYS A 111 -41.15 -35.50 -38.92
CA LYS A 111 -40.79 -34.09 -39.11
C LYS A 111 -41.07 -33.26 -37.86
N ALA A 112 -42.25 -33.39 -37.26
CA ALA A 112 -42.59 -32.67 -36.03
C ALA A 112 -41.68 -33.07 -34.85
N LYS A 113 -41.31 -34.36 -34.75
CA LYS A 113 -40.37 -34.86 -33.76
C LYS A 113 -38.97 -34.29 -33.97
N GLU A 114 -38.45 -34.30 -35.17
CA GLU A 114 -37.13 -33.76 -35.52
C GLU A 114 -37.05 -32.26 -35.26
N ASP A 115 -38.10 -31.50 -35.63
CA ASP A 115 -38.23 -30.07 -35.34
C ASP A 115 -38.15 -29.80 -33.83
N TYR A 116 -38.88 -30.58 -33.02
CA TYR A 116 -38.85 -30.44 -31.56
C TYR A 116 -37.47 -30.80 -30.97
N ASP A 117 -36.87 -31.90 -31.41
CA ASP A 117 -35.54 -32.33 -30.96
C ASP A 117 -34.46 -31.28 -31.31
N LEU A 118 -34.56 -30.65 -32.50
CA LEU A 118 -33.66 -29.58 -32.90
C LEU A 118 -33.83 -28.32 -32.01
N ALA A 119 -35.09 -27.91 -31.73
CA ALA A 119 -35.38 -26.80 -30.85
C ALA A 119 -34.83 -27.04 -29.45
N MET A 120 -34.99 -28.25 -28.91
CA MET A 120 -34.43 -28.65 -27.60
C MET A 120 -32.90 -28.56 -27.56
N LYS A 121 -32.22 -29.04 -28.63
CA LYS A 121 -30.76 -28.94 -28.75
C LYS A 121 -30.27 -27.51 -28.81
N LYS A 122 -30.94 -26.63 -29.60
CA LYS A 122 -30.61 -25.21 -29.67
C LYS A 122 -30.77 -24.54 -28.32
N HIS A 123 -31.86 -24.76 -27.59
CA HIS A 123 -32.12 -24.23 -26.27
C HIS A 123 -31.10 -24.75 -25.23
N ALA A 124 -30.70 -26.01 -25.29
CA ALA A 124 -29.67 -26.57 -24.42
C ALA A 124 -28.31 -25.90 -24.68
N LEU A 125 -27.96 -25.67 -25.96
CA LEU A 125 -26.71 -25.01 -26.34
C LEU A 125 -26.62 -23.56 -25.82
N ILE A 126 -27.70 -22.76 -25.99
CA ILE A 126 -27.70 -21.38 -25.50
C ILE A 126 -27.59 -21.34 -23.94
N ASN A 127 -28.24 -22.24 -23.23
CA ASN A 127 -28.12 -22.32 -21.77
C ASN A 127 -26.71 -22.71 -21.33
N GLN A 128 -26.03 -23.59 -22.06
CA GLN A 128 -24.62 -23.91 -21.80
C GLN A 128 -23.72 -22.69 -22.07
N ARG A 129 -23.97 -21.96 -23.16
CA ARG A 129 -23.27 -20.72 -23.50
C ARG A 129 -23.44 -19.68 -22.38
N LEU A 130 -24.68 -19.42 -21.93
CA LEU A 130 -24.96 -18.48 -20.84
C LEU A 130 -24.19 -18.80 -19.55
N LYS A 131 -24.10 -20.09 -19.19
CA LYS A 131 -23.31 -20.51 -18.04
C LYS A 131 -21.81 -20.22 -18.18
N LYS A 132 -21.25 -20.56 -19.35
CA LYS A 132 -19.85 -20.28 -19.66
C LYS A 132 -19.55 -18.78 -19.64
N ASP A 133 -20.39 -18.00 -20.30
CA ASP A 133 -20.24 -16.54 -20.37
C ASP A 133 -20.31 -15.89 -18.97
N ALA A 134 -21.19 -16.40 -18.09
CA ALA A 134 -21.26 -15.94 -16.69
C ALA A 134 -19.96 -16.23 -15.93
N GLN A 135 -19.37 -17.42 -16.10
CA GLN A 135 -18.10 -17.78 -15.47
C GLN A 135 -16.94 -16.92 -15.98
N LEU A 136 -16.85 -16.74 -17.30
CA LEU A 136 -15.80 -15.93 -17.93
C LEU A 136 -15.90 -14.47 -17.48
N ARG A 137 -17.11 -13.87 -17.47
CA ARG A 137 -17.33 -12.50 -16.97
C ARG A 137 -16.87 -12.35 -15.52
N HIS A 138 -17.27 -13.28 -14.66
CA HIS A 138 -16.87 -13.25 -13.25
C HIS A 138 -15.33 -13.28 -13.10
N SER A 139 -14.67 -14.19 -13.80
CA SER A 139 -13.21 -14.29 -13.78
C SER A 139 -12.53 -13.03 -14.31
N GLN A 140 -13.02 -12.46 -15.40
CA GLN A 140 -12.46 -11.26 -16.03
C GLN A 140 -12.63 -10.03 -15.12
N VAL A 141 -13.82 -9.84 -14.52
CA VAL A 141 -14.08 -8.74 -13.59
C VAL A 141 -13.21 -8.87 -12.35
N ASN A 142 -13.07 -10.07 -11.79
CA ASN A 142 -12.19 -10.30 -10.63
C ASN A 142 -10.74 -9.95 -10.97
N GLN A 143 -10.21 -10.40 -12.11
CA GLN A 143 -8.85 -10.07 -12.54
C GLN A 143 -8.66 -8.55 -12.72
N MET A 144 -9.64 -7.84 -13.26
CA MET A 144 -9.57 -6.39 -13.38
C MET A 144 -9.61 -5.70 -12.02
N ASN A 145 -10.43 -6.17 -11.08
CA ASN A 145 -10.47 -5.66 -9.71
C ASN A 145 -9.15 -5.89 -8.97
N ASP A 146 -8.54 -7.06 -9.10
CA ASP A 146 -7.24 -7.37 -8.49
C ASP A 146 -6.14 -6.42 -9.02
N ASN A 147 -6.16 -6.13 -10.32
CA ASN A 147 -5.25 -5.16 -10.93
C ASN A 147 -5.48 -3.74 -10.40
N LEU A 148 -6.76 -3.31 -10.27
CA LEU A 148 -7.09 -2.00 -9.71
C LEU A 148 -6.65 -1.88 -8.25
N GLU A 149 -6.82 -2.92 -7.45
CA GLU A 149 -6.36 -2.93 -6.06
C GLU A 149 -4.83 -2.81 -5.98
N ALA A 150 -4.09 -3.49 -6.87
CA ALA A 150 -2.64 -3.34 -6.96
C ALA A 150 -2.22 -1.90 -7.32
N MET A 151 -2.92 -1.26 -8.27
CA MET A 151 -2.68 0.13 -8.65
C MET A 151 -3.02 1.11 -7.51
N GLN A 152 -4.13 0.90 -6.79
CA GLN A 152 -4.48 1.69 -5.62
C GLN A 152 -3.40 1.61 -4.54
N ARG A 153 -2.86 0.42 -4.28
CA ARG A 153 -1.71 0.25 -3.37
C ARG A 153 -0.48 1.00 -3.85
N ASN A 154 -0.21 1.01 -5.16
CA ASN A 154 0.90 1.77 -5.72
C ASN A 154 0.72 3.28 -5.50
N VAL A 155 -0.45 3.85 -5.82
CA VAL A 155 -0.76 5.26 -5.55
C VAL A 155 -0.58 5.59 -4.07
N GLN A 156 -1.07 4.74 -3.17
CA GLN A 156 -0.90 4.93 -1.74
C GLN A 156 0.57 4.91 -1.31
N LEU A 157 1.38 4.01 -1.86
CA LEU A 157 2.81 3.94 -1.58
C LEU A 157 3.55 5.21 -2.01
N VAL A 158 3.28 5.72 -3.23
CA VAL A 158 3.91 6.93 -3.72
C VAL A 158 3.47 8.16 -2.90
N ARG A 159 2.21 8.22 -2.47
CA ARG A 159 1.73 9.25 -1.54
C ARG A 159 2.42 9.18 -0.17
N GLN A 160 2.64 7.98 0.37
CA GLN A 160 3.40 7.81 1.62
C GLN A 160 4.85 8.29 1.47
N ARG A 161 5.48 8.06 0.31
CA ARG A 161 6.80 8.63 0.03
C ARG A 161 6.76 10.15 0.01
N LYS A 162 5.72 10.77 -0.53
CA LYS A 162 5.54 12.23 -0.48
C LYS A 162 5.46 12.77 0.96
N GLU A 163 4.76 12.06 1.85
CA GLU A 163 4.71 12.45 3.27
C GLU A 163 6.09 12.44 3.94
N LYS A 164 7.02 11.60 3.47
CA LYS A 164 8.40 11.53 3.98
C LYS A 164 9.28 12.72 3.57
N LEU A 165 8.80 13.57 2.63
CA LEU A 165 9.41 14.86 2.35
C LEU A 165 9.25 15.85 3.54
N ASN A 166 8.30 15.62 4.41
CA ASN A 166 8.22 16.31 5.71
C ASN A 166 9.07 15.53 6.72
N ILE A 167 10.29 15.99 6.92
CA ILE A 167 11.21 15.36 7.89
C ILE A 167 10.72 15.67 9.29
N ARG A 168 10.38 14.61 10.04
CA ARG A 168 9.78 14.72 11.37
C ARG A 168 10.72 14.22 12.47
N SER A 169 10.54 14.77 13.67
CA SER A 169 11.20 14.27 14.86
C SER A 169 10.71 12.86 15.20
N THR A 170 11.66 11.95 15.46
CA THR A 170 11.36 10.58 15.90
C THR A 170 11.20 10.46 17.41
N ILE A 171 11.72 11.44 18.16
CA ILE A 171 11.66 11.54 19.63
C ILE A 171 11.28 12.96 20.05
N SER A 172 10.89 13.14 21.30
CA SER A 172 10.82 14.47 21.92
C SER A 172 12.19 14.86 22.45
N GLY A 173 12.62 16.11 22.23
CA GLY A 173 13.93 16.60 22.66
C GLY A 173 14.23 17.99 22.14
N GLU A 174 15.50 18.35 22.11
CA GLU A 174 16.00 19.62 21.60
C GLU A 174 16.86 19.39 20.36
N ILE A 175 16.66 20.21 19.35
CA ILE A 175 17.48 20.20 18.11
C ILE A 175 18.90 20.62 18.49
N GLY A 176 19.87 19.72 18.39
CA GLY A 176 21.26 20.03 18.69
C GLY A 176 21.98 20.72 17.54
N LEU A 177 22.00 20.08 16.38
CA LEU A 177 22.59 20.59 15.15
C LEU A 177 21.58 20.36 14.01
N LEU A 178 21.44 21.33 13.13
CA LEU A 178 20.59 21.25 11.94
C LEU A 178 21.34 21.84 10.73
N ASP A 179 22.11 20.99 10.05
CA ASP A 179 22.99 21.34 8.94
C ASP A 179 22.24 21.30 7.60
N VAL A 180 21.28 22.23 7.44
CA VAL A 180 20.51 22.42 6.20
C VAL A 180 20.20 23.88 5.95
N GLU A 181 20.20 24.24 4.67
CA GLU A 181 19.87 25.59 4.20
C GLU A 181 18.70 25.57 3.20
N LEU A 182 17.95 26.66 3.12
CA LEU A 182 16.88 26.84 2.13
C LEU A 182 17.45 26.73 0.72
N GLY A 183 16.82 25.97 -0.15
CA GLY A 183 17.25 25.72 -1.53
C GLY A 183 18.33 24.63 -1.66
N GLN A 184 18.84 24.08 -0.57
CA GLN A 184 19.80 22.97 -0.61
C GLN A 184 19.14 21.69 -1.11
N SER A 185 19.87 20.93 -1.94
CA SER A 185 19.46 19.59 -2.36
C SER A 185 19.90 18.55 -1.32
N ILE A 186 18.96 17.73 -0.87
CA ILE A 186 19.16 16.66 0.08
C ILE A 186 18.98 15.31 -0.62
N SER A 187 19.93 14.39 -0.40
CA SER A 187 19.86 13.02 -0.91
C SER A 187 19.16 12.07 0.09
N PRO A 188 18.54 10.98 -0.39
CA PRO A 188 18.01 9.94 0.50
C PRO A 188 19.12 9.39 1.42
N GLY A 189 18.84 9.22 2.70
CA GLY A 189 19.80 8.77 3.71
C GLY A 189 20.75 9.84 4.22
N GLN A 190 20.74 11.04 3.67
CA GLN A 190 21.61 12.13 4.12
C GLN A 190 21.24 12.56 5.52
N LYS A 191 22.26 12.61 6.41
CA LYS A 191 22.13 13.17 7.74
C LYS A 191 21.99 14.69 7.63
N ILE A 192 20.98 15.24 8.28
CA ILE A 192 20.69 16.66 8.27
C ILE A 192 20.77 17.31 9.66
N GLY A 193 20.85 16.50 10.72
CA GLY A 193 20.93 17.06 12.07
C GLY A 193 20.93 15.99 13.15
N VAL A 194 20.76 16.46 14.39
CA VAL A 194 20.66 15.64 15.60
C VAL A 194 19.63 16.20 16.56
N ILE A 195 18.96 15.30 17.29
CA ILE A 195 18.07 15.63 18.41
C ILE A 195 18.70 15.09 19.68
N ASN A 196 18.82 15.92 20.69
CA ASN A 196 19.29 15.58 22.02
C ASN A 196 18.07 15.21 22.88
N ASP A 197 18.07 14.01 23.41
CA ASP A 197 17.10 13.61 24.44
C ASP A 197 17.52 14.23 25.77
N LEU A 198 16.74 15.17 26.26
CA LEU A 198 16.98 15.88 27.49
C LEU A 198 16.29 15.28 28.72
N SER A 199 15.65 14.10 28.54
CA SER A 199 14.97 13.41 29.64
C SER A 199 15.95 13.01 30.76
N ASP A 200 17.16 12.65 30.36
CA ASP A 200 18.23 12.25 31.27
C ASP A 200 19.61 12.73 30.79
N TYR A 201 20.52 12.95 31.74
CA TYR A 201 21.89 13.34 31.49
C TYR A 201 22.87 12.31 32.02
N LYS A 202 23.99 12.18 31.34
CA LYS A 202 25.15 11.42 31.84
C LYS A 202 26.37 12.33 31.95
N VAL A 203 27.18 12.05 32.93
CA VAL A 203 28.51 12.64 33.05
C VAL A 203 29.49 11.71 32.36
N GLN A 204 30.23 12.22 31.42
CA GLN A 204 31.31 11.51 30.76
C GLN A 204 32.63 12.12 31.29
N ALA A 205 33.48 11.29 31.86
CA ALA A 205 34.78 11.73 32.37
C ALA A 205 35.91 10.98 31.68
N GLN A 206 37.06 11.65 31.57
CA GLN A 206 38.31 11.04 31.14
C GLN A 206 39.17 10.81 32.40
N VAL A 207 39.63 9.58 32.56
CA VAL A 207 40.44 9.15 33.71
C VAL A 207 41.79 8.67 33.18
N ASP A 208 42.84 8.97 33.88
CA ASP A 208 44.18 8.52 33.55
C ASP A 208 44.27 6.98 33.51
N GLU A 209 45.01 6.44 32.54
CA GLU A 209 45.12 4.99 32.29
C GLU A 209 45.61 4.21 33.51
N HIS A 210 46.39 4.87 34.40
CA HIS A 210 46.92 4.25 35.59
C HIS A 210 45.81 3.74 36.54
N TYR A 211 44.59 4.25 36.40
CA TYR A 211 43.46 3.87 37.25
C TYR A 211 42.52 2.84 36.59
N ILE A 212 42.84 2.32 35.41
CA ILE A 212 41.96 1.46 34.63
C ILE A 212 41.52 0.20 35.39
N ASP A 213 42.43 -0.40 36.14
CA ASP A 213 42.14 -1.60 36.93
C ASP A 213 41.29 -1.33 38.16
N ARG A 214 41.28 -0.10 38.63
CA ARG A 214 40.57 0.32 39.84
C ARG A 214 39.17 0.82 39.59
N VAL A 215 38.91 1.37 38.41
CA VAL A 215 37.59 1.91 38.06
C VAL A 215 36.73 0.80 37.43
N LYS A 216 35.68 0.43 38.14
CA LYS A 216 34.77 -0.64 37.73
C LYS A 216 33.32 -0.11 37.66
N PRO A 217 32.46 -0.67 36.79
CA PRO A 217 31.03 -0.39 36.86
C PRO A 217 30.45 -0.68 38.23
N GLY A 218 29.58 0.21 38.69
CA GLY A 218 28.96 0.13 40.02
C GLY A 218 29.64 1.00 41.10
N LEU A 219 30.85 1.52 40.86
CA LEU A 219 31.49 2.46 41.79
C LEU A 219 30.72 3.77 41.86
N THR A 220 30.68 4.37 43.05
CA THR A 220 30.12 5.70 43.28
C THR A 220 31.18 6.78 43.10
N ALA A 221 30.79 7.88 42.51
CA ALA A 221 31.60 9.07 42.35
C ALA A 221 30.79 10.30 42.79
N THR A 222 31.48 11.33 43.27
CA THR A 222 30.86 12.63 43.56
C THR A 222 31.27 13.64 42.50
N PHE A 223 30.31 14.47 42.12
CA PHE A 223 30.47 15.52 41.14
C PHE A 223 29.90 16.81 41.72
N ASP A 224 30.72 17.84 41.78
CA ASP A 224 30.33 19.12 42.32
C ASP A 224 30.15 20.15 41.23
N GLN A 225 28.98 20.77 41.19
CA GLN A 225 28.67 21.83 40.23
C GLN A 225 27.83 22.93 40.89
N ASN A 226 28.32 24.17 40.81
CA ASN A 226 27.64 25.35 41.36
C ASN A 226 27.24 25.20 42.84
N GLY A 227 28.10 24.60 43.69
CA GLY A 227 27.85 24.38 45.09
C GLY A 227 26.85 23.26 45.44
N LYS A 228 26.41 22.49 44.43
CA LYS A 228 25.59 21.29 44.63
C LYS A 228 26.42 20.03 44.42
N HIS A 229 26.28 19.10 45.37
CA HIS A 229 26.92 17.79 45.30
C HIS A 229 25.98 16.77 44.65
N TYR A 230 26.45 16.15 43.58
CA TYR A 230 25.72 15.09 42.89
C TYR A 230 26.40 13.75 43.13
N LEU A 231 25.63 12.76 43.54
CA LEU A 231 26.10 11.39 43.64
C LEU A 231 25.90 10.70 42.29
N LEU A 232 26.98 10.19 41.73
CA LEU A 232 27.00 9.51 40.43
C LEU A 232 27.37 8.04 40.65
N GLN A 233 26.94 7.18 39.76
CA GLN A 233 27.35 5.78 39.67
C GLN A 233 28.02 5.51 38.34
N VAL A 234 29.20 4.88 38.36
CA VAL A 234 29.88 4.45 37.13
C VAL A 234 29.04 3.37 36.44
N ARG A 235 28.47 3.72 35.33
CA ARG A 235 27.62 2.80 34.54
C ARG A 235 28.42 1.96 33.58
N LYS A 236 29.45 2.56 32.92
CA LYS A 236 30.25 1.90 31.91
C LYS A 236 31.69 2.44 31.94
N VAL A 237 32.65 1.55 31.76
CA VAL A 237 34.06 1.86 31.54
C VAL A 237 34.40 1.48 30.09
N TYR A 238 34.99 2.41 29.36
CA TYR A 238 35.49 2.17 28.01
C TYR A 238 36.98 1.90 28.06
N PRO A 239 37.44 0.66 27.81
CA PRO A 239 38.84 0.28 28.02
C PRO A 239 39.80 0.83 26.94
N GLU A 240 39.28 1.54 25.95
CA GLU A 240 40.09 2.16 24.92
C GLU A 240 40.82 3.37 25.51
N VAL A 241 42.13 3.28 25.53
CA VAL A 241 43.02 4.38 25.99
C VAL A 241 43.36 5.25 24.78
N ARG A 242 43.12 6.56 24.90
CA ARG A 242 43.61 7.59 23.98
C ARG A 242 44.31 8.69 24.75
N ASP A 243 45.51 9.07 24.32
CA ASP A 243 46.37 10.07 24.97
C ASP A 243 46.57 9.81 26.48
N GLY A 244 46.78 8.52 26.87
CA GLY A 244 46.98 8.13 28.23
C GLY A 244 45.74 8.19 29.14
N ARG A 245 44.55 8.25 28.53
CA ARG A 245 43.26 8.36 29.27
C ARG A 245 42.20 7.41 28.71
N PHE A 246 41.38 6.88 29.59
CA PHE A 246 40.19 6.11 29.22
C PHE A 246 38.91 6.86 29.66
N ARG A 247 37.78 6.50 29.02
CA ARG A 247 36.48 7.13 29.26
C ARG A 247 35.60 6.29 30.18
N ILE A 248 34.88 6.98 31.08
CA ILE A 248 33.86 6.41 31.94
C ILE A 248 32.53 7.14 31.74
#